data_860917d65863bf6935c5f438be477246
#
_entry.id   860917d65863bf6935c5f438be477246
#
_cell.length_a   1.000
_cell.length_b   1.000
_cell.length_c   1.000
_cell.angle_alpha   90.00
_cell.angle_beta   90.00
_cell.angle_gamma   90.00
#
_symmetry.space_group_name_H-M   'P 1'
#
loop_
_entity.id
_entity.type
_entity.pdbx_description
1 polymer ?
#
loop_
_entity_poly.entity_id
_entity_poly.type
_entity_poly.pdbx_seq_one_letter_code
_entity_poly.pdbx_strand_id
1 'polypeptide(L)'
;SLGLPLGACASAGAKPTEGRFDFEQVSAIARALAAKPYQPPRTIESAALDRVDYDMIQKIRFQPAKALWAGTDSPFTVQFFHLHQGVKQPVRIYVVEDGRSRELRYRRDMFSYGDAELAKALPADLGFAGFRVMNPNGETDWLAFQGASYFRTAGAEDQYGLSARGIAIDTAVPGKAEEFQLFTAF
;
A
#
# COMPACT_ATOMS: atom_id res chain seq x y z
N SER A 1 13.12 31.95 35.58
CA SER A 1 13.03 31.54 34.18
C SER A 1 12.95 30.01 34.13
N LEU A 2 11.72 29.48 34.10
CA LEU A 2 11.43 28.04 34.01
C LEU A 2 11.13 27.71 32.55
N GLY A 3 12.06 27.02 31.88
CA GLY A 3 11.88 26.50 30.55
C GLY A 3 11.04 25.24 30.61
N LEU A 4 9.87 25.25 29.96
CA LEU A 4 9.05 24.07 29.70
C LEU A 4 9.65 23.32 28.49
N PRO A 5 9.78 21.98 28.52
CA PRO A 5 10.18 21.23 27.36
C PRO A 5 9.01 21.17 26.36
N LEU A 6 9.27 21.57 25.12
CA LEU A 6 8.39 21.29 23.99
C LEU A 6 8.35 19.77 23.77
N GLY A 7 7.29 19.15 24.25
CA GLY A 7 6.97 17.76 23.94
C GLY A 7 6.63 17.64 22.44
N ALA A 8 7.44 16.91 21.70
CA ALA A 8 7.13 16.50 20.36
C ALA A 8 5.90 15.58 20.38
N CYS A 9 4.73 16.12 20.05
CA CYS A 9 3.55 15.31 19.73
C CYS A 9 3.79 14.59 18.41
N ALA A 10 4.30 13.38 18.48
CA ALA A 10 4.21 12.45 17.35
C ALA A 10 2.71 12.17 17.11
N SER A 11 2.15 12.72 16.05
CA SER A 11 0.78 12.42 15.61
C SER A 11 0.74 10.97 15.11
N ALA A 12 0.46 10.05 16.02
CA ALA A 12 0.09 8.70 15.64
C ALA A 12 -1.27 8.77 14.95
N GLY A 13 -1.29 8.68 13.62
CA GLY A 13 -2.52 8.41 12.88
C GLY A 13 -3.20 7.20 13.50
N ALA A 14 -4.54 7.26 13.67
CA ALA A 14 -5.29 6.16 14.26
C ALA A 14 -4.97 4.88 13.49
N LYS A 15 -4.33 3.91 14.16
CA LYS A 15 -3.99 2.62 13.56
C LYS A 15 -5.18 1.69 13.76
N PRO A 16 -5.57 0.92 12.73
CA PRO A 16 -6.36 -0.26 12.98
C PRO A 16 -5.64 -1.11 14.02
N THR A 17 -6.33 -1.49 15.09
CA THR A 17 -5.74 -2.29 16.16
C THR A 17 -5.56 -3.73 15.69
N GLU A 18 -4.38 -4.28 15.84
CA GLU A 18 -4.20 -5.73 15.74
C GLU A 18 -5.11 -6.39 16.77
N GLY A 19 -6.01 -7.28 16.34
CA GLY A 19 -6.97 -7.93 17.21
C GLY A 19 -8.27 -8.25 16.50
N ARG A 20 -9.35 -8.35 17.28
CA ARG A 20 -10.68 -8.62 16.71
C ARG A 20 -11.03 -7.54 15.69
N PHE A 21 -11.41 -7.97 14.51
CA PHE A 21 -11.82 -7.08 13.42
C PHE A 21 -13.35 -7.05 13.32
N ASP A 22 -13.89 -5.86 13.19
CA ASP A 22 -15.24 -5.63 12.69
C ASP A 22 -15.29 -4.32 11.89
N PHE A 23 -16.30 -4.18 11.03
CA PHE A 23 -16.44 -3.02 10.16
C PHE A 23 -16.78 -1.74 10.93
N GLU A 24 -17.41 -1.85 12.09
CA GLU A 24 -17.69 -0.70 12.97
C GLU A 24 -16.41 -0.02 13.45
N GLN A 25 -15.37 -0.79 13.74
CA GLN A 25 -14.05 -0.24 14.13
C GLN A 25 -13.45 0.59 12.99
N VAL A 26 -13.51 0.10 11.74
CA VAL A 26 -13.03 0.85 10.57
C VAL A 26 -13.82 2.15 10.41
N SER A 27 -15.15 2.09 10.56
CA SER A 27 -16.02 3.26 10.50
C SER A 27 -15.71 4.26 11.63
N ALA A 28 -15.45 3.78 12.85
CA ALA A 28 -15.07 4.63 13.97
C ALA A 28 -13.72 5.33 13.75
N ILE A 29 -12.72 4.61 13.20
CA ILE A 29 -11.43 5.18 12.82
C ILE A 29 -11.63 6.27 11.76
N ALA A 30 -12.42 6.01 10.72
CA ALA A 30 -12.69 6.98 9.67
C ALA A 30 -13.36 8.25 10.21
N ARG A 31 -14.37 8.11 11.09
CA ARG A 31 -15.03 9.26 11.76
C ARG A 31 -14.04 10.05 12.61
N ALA A 32 -13.16 9.36 13.37
CA ALA A 32 -12.16 10.01 14.19
C ALA A 32 -11.09 10.77 13.37
N LEU A 33 -10.76 10.27 12.19
CA LEU A 33 -9.88 10.96 11.25
C LEU A 33 -10.56 12.17 10.63
N ALA A 34 -11.82 12.03 10.20
CA ALA A 34 -12.61 13.12 9.63
C ALA A 34 -12.86 14.28 10.60
N ALA A 35 -12.86 14.02 11.91
CA ALA A 35 -13.01 15.05 12.95
C ALA A 35 -11.73 15.85 13.22
N LYS A 36 -10.61 15.55 12.56
CA LYS A 36 -9.30 16.20 12.74
C LYS A 36 -8.90 16.93 11.47
N PRO A 37 -8.05 17.97 11.56
CA PRO A 37 -7.42 18.56 10.39
C PRO A 37 -6.70 17.49 9.57
N TYR A 38 -6.79 17.62 8.23
CA TYR A 38 -6.10 16.70 7.32
C TYR A 38 -4.60 16.64 7.60
N GLN A 39 -4.08 15.44 7.66
CA GLN A 39 -2.65 15.17 7.72
C GLN A 39 -2.26 14.34 6.51
N PRO A 40 -1.30 14.80 5.68
CA PRO A 40 -0.86 14.04 4.53
C PRO A 40 -0.26 12.68 4.96
N PRO A 41 -0.37 11.64 4.13
CA PRO A 41 0.31 10.38 4.38
C PRO A 41 1.82 10.56 4.52
N ARG A 42 2.46 9.66 5.30
CA ARG A 42 3.91 9.62 5.40
C ARG A 42 4.53 9.42 4.01
N THR A 43 5.50 10.24 3.66
CA THR A 43 6.34 10.05 2.48
C THR A 43 7.70 9.48 2.90
N ILE A 44 8.20 8.51 2.16
CA ILE A 44 9.54 7.95 2.38
C ILE A 44 10.56 8.81 1.61
N GLU A 45 11.31 9.60 2.34
CA GLU A 45 12.42 10.36 1.78
C GLU A 45 13.70 9.53 1.88
N SER A 46 14.19 9.05 0.73
CA SER A 46 15.38 8.19 0.68
C SER A 46 16.05 8.32 -0.68
N ALA A 47 17.33 8.70 -0.69
CA ALA A 47 18.14 8.75 -1.91
C ALA A 47 18.24 7.39 -2.61
N ALA A 48 18.16 6.29 -1.87
CA ALA A 48 18.12 4.95 -2.45
C ALA A 48 16.78 4.70 -3.17
N LEU A 49 15.65 5.17 -2.60
CA LEU A 49 14.34 5.05 -3.23
C LEU A 49 14.22 5.93 -4.49
N ASP A 50 14.88 7.09 -4.50
CA ASP A 50 14.92 7.99 -5.67
C ASP A 50 15.63 7.35 -6.88
N ARG A 51 16.49 6.36 -6.64
CA ARG A 51 17.15 5.55 -7.69
C ARG A 51 16.26 4.44 -8.24
N VAL A 52 15.12 4.15 -7.60
CA VAL A 52 14.15 3.18 -8.12
C VAL A 52 13.26 3.88 -9.13
N ASP A 53 13.83 4.12 -10.30
CA ASP A 53 13.14 4.69 -11.47
C ASP A 53 12.29 3.62 -12.20
N TYR A 54 11.78 3.97 -13.38
CA TYR A 54 10.96 3.06 -14.17
C TYR A 54 11.71 1.79 -14.57
N ASP A 55 12.96 1.89 -14.98
CA ASP A 55 13.75 0.73 -15.41
C ASP A 55 14.17 -0.15 -14.24
N MET A 56 14.47 0.45 -13.11
CA MET A 56 14.85 -0.27 -11.91
C MET A 56 13.64 -1.00 -11.28
N ILE A 57 12.47 -0.37 -11.22
CA ILE A 57 11.28 -1.04 -10.66
C ILE A 57 10.88 -2.28 -11.47
N GLN A 58 11.16 -2.32 -12.78
CA GLN A 58 10.95 -3.51 -13.60
C GLN A 58 11.86 -4.69 -13.21
N LYS A 59 12.97 -4.44 -12.54
CA LYS A 59 13.92 -5.46 -12.05
C LYS A 59 13.63 -5.91 -10.62
N ILE A 60 12.77 -5.18 -9.90
CA ILE A 60 12.33 -5.56 -8.56
C ILE A 60 11.09 -6.43 -8.70
N ARG A 61 11.18 -7.68 -8.26
CA ARG A 61 10.09 -8.66 -8.38
C ARG A 61 9.69 -9.19 -7.02
N PHE A 62 8.39 -9.22 -6.75
CA PHE A 62 7.87 -9.92 -5.58
C PHE A 62 8.13 -11.43 -5.74
N GLN A 63 8.56 -12.09 -4.66
CA GLN A 63 8.82 -13.54 -4.69
C GLN A 63 7.53 -14.33 -4.49
N PRO A 64 7.05 -15.12 -5.48
CA PRO A 64 5.78 -15.83 -5.37
C PRO A 64 5.65 -16.73 -4.15
N ALA A 65 6.75 -17.34 -3.70
CA ALA A 65 6.76 -18.17 -2.49
C ALA A 65 6.50 -17.38 -1.19
N LYS A 66 6.56 -16.04 -1.22
CA LYS A 66 6.26 -15.14 -0.11
C LYS A 66 4.88 -14.50 -0.22
N ALA A 67 4.11 -14.84 -1.25
CA ALA A 67 2.76 -14.32 -1.44
C ALA A 67 1.86 -14.74 -0.27
N LEU A 68 0.93 -13.86 0.09
CA LEU A 68 -0.09 -14.20 1.06
C LEU A 68 -0.91 -15.37 0.51
N TRP A 69 -1.19 -16.35 1.36
CA TRP A 69 -1.86 -17.61 1.06
C TRP A 69 -1.12 -18.55 0.08
N ALA A 70 0.16 -18.29 -0.23
CA ALA A 70 0.97 -19.25 -0.97
C ALA A 70 1.09 -20.57 -0.18
N GLY A 71 0.88 -21.70 -0.85
CA GLY A 71 0.94 -23.04 -0.24
C GLY A 71 -0.27 -23.39 0.64
N THR A 72 -1.36 -22.64 0.56
CA THR A 72 -2.66 -22.97 1.16
C THR A 72 -3.64 -23.47 0.09
N ASP A 73 -4.85 -23.87 0.50
CA ASP A 73 -5.92 -24.28 -0.41
C ASP A 73 -6.61 -23.08 -1.10
N SER A 74 -6.17 -21.86 -0.87
CA SER A 74 -6.71 -20.68 -1.54
C SER A 74 -6.41 -20.73 -3.04
N PRO A 75 -7.42 -20.56 -3.91
CA PRO A 75 -7.19 -20.49 -5.36
C PRO A 75 -6.46 -19.21 -5.78
N PHE A 76 -6.41 -18.21 -4.90
CA PHE A 76 -5.78 -16.93 -5.16
C PHE A 76 -4.65 -16.66 -4.16
N THR A 77 -3.61 -16.02 -4.65
CA THR A 77 -2.53 -15.50 -3.81
C THR A 77 -2.45 -13.99 -3.96
N VAL A 78 -1.89 -13.30 -2.94
CA VAL A 78 -1.71 -11.86 -2.99
C VAL A 78 -0.23 -11.52 -2.96
N GLN A 79 0.20 -10.75 -3.92
CA GLN A 79 1.54 -10.18 -4.01
C GLN A 79 1.48 -8.67 -3.76
N PHE A 80 2.61 -8.07 -3.41
CA PHE A 80 2.68 -6.66 -3.02
C PHE A 80 3.60 -5.88 -3.94
N PHE A 81 3.26 -4.60 -4.16
CA PHE A 81 4.06 -3.70 -4.95
C PHE A 81 5.13 -3.01 -4.10
N HIS A 82 6.32 -2.91 -4.67
CA HIS A 82 7.42 -2.16 -4.08
C HIS A 82 7.22 -0.65 -4.32
N LEU A 83 7.65 0.20 -3.37
CA LEU A 83 7.73 1.63 -3.58
C LEU A 83 8.79 1.97 -4.64
N HIS A 84 8.62 3.11 -5.28
CA HIS A 84 9.56 3.64 -6.28
C HIS A 84 9.51 5.17 -6.29
N GLN A 85 10.38 5.84 -7.06
CA GLN A 85 10.47 7.30 -7.08
C GLN A 85 9.14 8.02 -7.33
N GLY A 86 8.23 7.43 -8.10
CA GLY A 86 6.90 7.99 -8.40
C GLY A 86 5.81 7.63 -7.38
N VAL A 87 6.06 6.68 -6.47
CA VAL A 87 5.12 6.26 -5.42
C VAL A 87 5.91 6.07 -4.13
N LYS A 88 6.00 7.13 -3.34
CA LYS A 88 6.78 7.19 -2.09
C LYS A 88 5.93 7.08 -0.83
N GLN A 89 4.61 7.05 -0.95
CA GLN A 89 3.69 6.91 0.17
C GLN A 89 3.36 5.44 0.37
N PRO A 90 3.84 4.81 1.46
CA PRO A 90 3.50 3.43 1.75
C PRO A 90 2.06 3.31 2.23
N VAL A 91 1.41 2.23 1.83
CA VAL A 91 0.15 1.78 2.41
C VAL A 91 0.40 0.65 3.41
N ARG A 92 -0.33 0.65 4.51
CA ARG A 92 -0.34 -0.48 5.44
C ARG A 92 -1.30 -1.54 4.93
N ILE A 93 -0.89 -2.79 5.03
CA ILE A 93 -1.72 -3.92 4.64
C ILE A 93 -2.14 -4.68 5.89
N TYR A 94 -3.43 -4.92 6.02
CA TYR A 94 -4.00 -5.72 7.10
C TYR A 94 -4.64 -6.97 6.52
N VAL A 95 -4.33 -8.09 7.13
CA VAL A 95 -4.93 -9.39 6.79
C VAL A 95 -5.96 -9.71 7.86
N VAL A 96 -7.17 -10.03 7.44
CA VAL A 96 -8.26 -10.45 8.34
C VAL A 96 -8.48 -11.93 8.15
N GLU A 97 -8.23 -12.70 9.20
CA GLU A 97 -8.42 -14.15 9.25
C GLU A 97 -9.17 -14.49 10.53
N ASP A 98 -10.20 -15.29 10.46
CA ASP A 98 -11.03 -15.71 11.61
C ASP A 98 -11.53 -14.54 12.47
N GLY A 99 -11.92 -13.45 11.83
CA GLY A 99 -12.40 -12.24 12.52
C GLY A 99 -11.32 -11.48 13.30
N ARG A 100 -10.05 -11.71 13.01
CA ARG A 100 -8.92 -11.00 13.61
C ARG A 100 -8.07 -10.33 12.51
N SER A 101 -7.68 -9.08 12.75
CA SER A 101 -6.78 -8.36 11.88
C SER A 101 -5.34 -8.40 12.39
N ARG A 102 -4.40 -8.51 11.49
CA ARG A 102 -2.97 -8.34 11.75
C ARG A 102 -2.32 -7.52 10.65
N GLU A 103 -1.38 -6.67 11.00
CA GLU A 103 -0.61 -5.91 10.02
C GLU A 103 0.42 -6.82 9.33
N LEU A 104 0.42 -6.82 8.01
CA LEU A 104 1.45 -7.45 7.20
C LEU A 104 2.60 -6.46 7.02
N ARG A 105 3.74 -6.75 7.64
CA ARG A 105 4.90 -5.86 7.59
C ARG A 105 5.77 -6.16 6.39
N TYR A 106 6.25 -5.09 5.75
CA TYR A 106 7.26 -5.20 4.71
C TYR A 106 8.52 -5.89 5.23
N ARG A 107 9.08 -6.75 4.41
CA ARG A 107 10.41 -7.32 4.57
C ARG A 107 11.12 -7.34 3.23
N ARG A 108 12.39 -6.97 3.23
CA ARG A 108 13.21 -6.92 2.02
C ARG A 108 13.27 -8.27 1.31
N ASP A 109 13.29 -9.38 2.06
CA ASP A 109 13.33 -10.75 1.53
C ASP A 109 12.03 -11.20 0.83
N MET A 110 11.00 -10.36 0.82
CA MET A 110 9.81 -10.59 0.00
C MET A 110 10.03 -10.27 -1.48
N PHE A 111 11.13 -9.59 -1.79
CA PHE A 111 11.45 -9.15 -3.15
C PHE A 111 12.81 -9.68 -3.59
N SER A 112 12.95 -9.93 -4.89
CA SER A 112 14.23 -10.05 -5.56
C SER A 112 14.58 -8.72 -6.22
N TYR A 113 15.84 -8.36 -6.18
CA TYR A 113 16.33 -7.09 -6.71
C TYR A 113 17.36 -7.36 -7.82
N GLY A 114 17.31 -6.57 -8.87
CA GLY A 114 18.33 -6.62 -9.91
C GLY A 114 19.68 -6.01 -9.49
N ASP A 115 19.70 -5.31 -8.34
CA ASP A 115 20.88 -4.63 -7.77
C ASP A 115 20.93 -4.88 -6.26
N ALA A 116 21.93 -5.65 -5.81
CA ALA A 116 22.10 -6.03 -4.41
C ALA A 116 22.52 -4.83 -3.52
N GLU A 117 23.28 -3.89 -4.06
CA GLU A 117 23.72 -2.70 -3.30
C GLU A 117 22.56 -1.74 -3.12
N LEU A 118 21.71 -1.56 -4.13
CA LEU A 118 20.48 -0.82 -4.00
C LEU A 118 19.57 -1.46 -2.93
N ALA A 119 19.41 -2.79 -2.96
CA ALA A 119 18.59 -3.51 -1.98
C ALA A 119 19.07 -3.26 -0.54
N LYS A 120 20.39 -3.23 -0.29
CA LYS A 120 20.96 -2.94 1.03
C LYS A 120 20.73 -1.48 1.47
N ALA A 121 20.79 -0.55 0.51
CA ALA A 121 20.64 0.89 0.77
C ALA A 121 19.20 1.32 1.05
N LEU A 122 18.21 0.54 0.61
CA LEU A 122 16.80 0.83 0.85
C LEU A 122 16.44 0.70 2.34
N PRO A 123 15.56 1.54 2.88
CA PRO A 123 15.08 1.44 4.27
C PRO A 123 14.51 0.05 4.58
N ALA A 124 14.76 -0.43 5.80
CA ALA A 124 14.27 -1.74 6.23
C ALA A 124 12.75 -1.76 6.47
N ASP A 125 12.15 -0.59 6.75
CA ASP A 125 10.74 -0.37 7.02
C ASP A 125 10.03 0.35 5.86
N LEU A 126 10.42 0.07 4.63
CA LEU A 126 9.99 0.79 3.44
C LEU A 126 8.45 0.78 3.27
N GLY A 127 7.80 -0.33 3.54
CA GLY A 127 6.37 -0.52 3.29
C GLY A 127 6.06 -0.95 1.86
N PHE A 128 4.78 -0.99 1.51
CA PHE A 128 4.28 -1.43 0.21
C PHE A 128 3.61 -0.26 -0.52
N ALA A 129 3.67 -0.25 -1.84
CA ALA A 129 2.93 0.69 -2.67
C ALA A 129 1.46 0.28 -2.88
N GLY A 130 1.13 -0.99 -2.62
CA GLY A 130 -0.17 -1.58 -2.83
C GLY A 130 -0.08 -3.09 -2.98
N PHE A 131 -1.10 -3.70 -3.57
CA PHE A 131 -1.16 -5.15 -3.75
C PHE A 131 -1.85 -5.55 -5.06
N ARG A 132 -1.65 -6.80 -5.45
CA ARG A 132 -2.36 -7.45 -6.53
C ARG A 132 -2.82 -8.85 -6.14
N VAL A 133 -4.00 -9.23 -6.58
CA VAL A 133 -4.54 -10.57 -6.44
C VAL A 133 -4.22 -11.33 -7.71
N MET A 134 -3.50 -12.43 -7.56
CA MET A 134 -3.04 -13.26 -8.68
C MET A 134 -4.15 -14.19 -9.15
N ASN A 135 -4.17 -14.48 -10.44
CA ASN A 135 -4.96 -15.58 -10.98
C ASN A 135 -4.47 -16.93 -10.42
N PRO A 136 -5.28 -17.99 -10.44
CA PRO A 136 -4.89 -19.31 -9.90
C PRO A 136 -3.62 -19.89 -10.51
N ASN A 137 -3.27 -19.53 -11.77
CA ASN A 137 -2.02 -19.93 -12.41
C ASN A 137 -0.78 -19.22 -11.82
N GLY A 138 -0.98 -18.13 -11.06
CA GLY A 138 0.09 -17.34 -10.46
C GLY A 138 0.91 -16.47 -11.42
N GLU A 139 0.57 -16.46 -12.71
CA GLU A 139 1.32 -15.76 -13.76
C GLU A 139 0.83 -14.31 -13.94
N THR A 140 -0.48 -14.12 -13.93
CA THR A 140 -1.14 -12.83 -14.14
C THR A 140 -1.97 -12.42 -12.93
N ASP A 141 -2.25 -11.14 -12.80
CA ASP A 141 -3.16 -10.61 -11.78
C ASP A 141 -4.51 -10.24 -12.40
N TRP A 142 -5.60 -10.56 -11.70
CA TRP A 142 -6.93 -10.14 -12.11
C TRP A 142 -7.39 -8.84 -11.43
N LEU A 143 -6.76 -8.45 -10.32
CA LEU A 143 -7.09 -7.23 -9.58
C LEU A 143 -5.83 -6.61 -8.99
N ALA A 144 -5.66 -5.31 -9.14
CA ALA A 144 -4.54 -4.56 -8.56
C ALA A 144 -4.99 -3.21 -8.00
N PHE A 145 -4.48 -2.87 -6.79
CA PHE A 145 -4.56 -1.56 -6.16
C PHE A 145 -3.17 -1.01 -5.90
N GLN A 146 -2.95 0.26 -6.20
CA GLN A 146 -1.67 0.91 -5.93
C GLN A 146 -1.89 2.33 -5.36
N GLY A 147 -1.68 2.47 -4.06
CA GLY A 147 -1.56 3.74 -3.37
C GLY A 147 -2.78 4.67 -3.33
N ALA A 148 -3.89 4.30 -3.97
CA ALA A 148 -5.07 5.14 -4.11
C ALA A 148 -6.35 4.30 -4.18
N SER A 149 -7.50 4.96 -4.21
CA SER A 149 -8.78 4.30 -4.49
C SER A 149 -8.91 3.75 -5.91
N TYR A 150 -7.94 4.04 -6.76
CA TYR A 150 -7.84 3.53 -8.12
C TYR A 150 -7.49 2.05 -8.12
N PHE A 151 -8.24 1.26 -8.86
CA PHE A 151 -7.97 -0.15 -9.08
C PHE A 151 -8.11 -0.51 -10.56
N ARG A 152 -7.50 -1.61 -10.92
CA ARG A 152 -7.52 -2.17 -12.26
C ARG A 152 -7.81 -3.65 -12.20
N THR A 153 -8.65 -4.13 -13.14
CA THR A 153 -8.92 -5.56 -13.32
C THR A 153 -8.47 -6.02 -14.69
N ALA A 154 -7.99 -7.25 -14.80
CA ALA A 154 -7.83 -7.94 -16.07
C ALA A 154 -9.16 -8.55 -16.51
N GLY A 155 -9.41 -8.61 -17.82
CA GLY A 155 -10.53 -9.33 -18.39
C GLY A 155 -10.25 -10.84 -18.51
N ALA A 156 -11.23 -11.59 -19.01
CA ALA A 156 -11.14 -13.05 -19.13
C ALA A 156 -10.01 -13.54 -20.09
N GLU A 157 -9.53 -12.67 -20.95
CA GLU A 157 -8.45 -12.95 -21.91
C GLU A 157 -7.12 -12.24 -21.50
N ASP A 158 -6.93 -12.01 -20.19
CA ASP A 158 -5.77 -11.34 -19.61
C ASP A 158 -5.49 -9.92 -20.17
N GLN A 159 -6.46 -9.34 -20.89
CA GLN A 159 -6.37 -7.94 -21.31
C GLN A 159 -6.72 -7.02 -20.14
N TYR A 160 -6.03 -5.90 -20.04
CA TYR A 160 -6.39 -4.85 -19.08
C TYR A 160 -7.74 -4.25 -19.47
N GLY A 161 -8.80 -4.68 -18.77
CA GLY A 161 -10.18 -4.35 -19.10
C GLY A 161 -10.65 -3.07 -18.46
N LEU A 162 -10.92 -3.10 -17.16
CA LEU A 162 -11.53 -1.99 -16.44
C LEU A 162 -10.57 -1.37 -15.44
N SER A 163 -10.56 -0.02 -15.47
CA SER A 163 -9.99 0.79 -14.40
C SER A 163 -11.08 1.63 -13.80
N ALA A 164 -11.12 1.72 -12.48
CA ALA A 164 -12.10 2.53 -11.76
C ALA A 164 -11.50 3.12 -10.48
N ARG A 165 -12.25 4.02 -9.87
CA ARG A 165 -11.95 4.57 -8.54
C ARG A 165 -13.07 4.25 -7.59
N GLY A 166 -12.73 3.87 -6.37
CA GLY A 166 -13.71 3.74 -5.30
C GLY A 166 -14.27 5.09 -4.86
N ILE A 167 -13.46 6.15 -4.97
CA ILE A 167 -13.84 7.55 -4.68
C ILE A 167 -13.29 8.44 -5.79
N ALA A 168 -14.11 9.38 -6.28
CA ALA A 168 -13.72 10.38 -7.26
C ALA A 168 -14.20 11.76 -6.78
N ILE A 169 -13.28 12.72 -6.72
CA ILE A 169 -13.58 14.10 -6.30
C ILE A 169 -13.14 15.05 -7.41
N ASP A 170 -14.02 15.99 -7.75
CA ASP A 170 -13.80 17.03 -8.78
C ASP A 170 -13.40 16.44 -10.17
N THR A 171 -13.78 15.21 -10.45
CA THR A 171 -13.49 14.55 -11.73
C THR A 171 -14.21 15.24 -12.86
N ALA A 172 -13.47 15.66 -13.89
CA ALA A 172 -13.95 16.36 -15.08
C ALA A 172 -14.69 17.69 -14.78
N VAL A 173 -14.40 18.33 -13.66
CA VAL A 173 -14.92 19.69 -13.39
C VAL A 173 -14.09 20.73 -14.12
N PRO A 174 -14.68 21.53 -15.05
CA PRO A 174 -13.92 22.53 -15.79
C PRO A 174 -13.21 23.52 -14.86
N GLY A 175 -11.90 23.73 -15.10
CA GLY A 175 -11.09 24.67 -14.33
C GLY A 175 -10.60 24.18 -12.97
N LYS A 176 -10.93 22.96 -12.56
CA LYS A 176 -10.42 22.33 -11.35
C LYS A 176 -9.45 21.20 -11.68
N ALA A 177 -8.38 21.11 -10.88
CA ALA A 177 -7.53 19.93 -10.89
C ALA A 177 -8.27 18.74 -10.25
N GLU A 178 -8.11 17.57 -10.85
CA GLU A 178 -8.62 16.34 -10.28
C GLU A 178 -7.90 15.99 -8.98
N GLU A 179 -8.63 15.60 -7.94
CA GLU A 179 -8.06 15.21 -6.66
C GLU A 179 -7.91 13.69 -6.56
N PHE A 180 -6.69 13.25 -6.27
CA PHE A 180 -6.38 11.84 -6.01
C PHE A 180 -6.37 11.57 -4.51
N GLN A 181 -7.27 10.70 -4.06
CA GLN A 181 -7.32 10.27 -2.67
C GLN A 181 -6.31 9.14 -2.46
N LEU A 182 -5.30 9.41 -1.64
CA LEU A 182 -4.30 8.42 -1.26
C LEU A 182 -4.82 7.55 -0.14
N PHE A 183 -4.77 6.24 -0.32
CA PHE A 183 -5.05 5.29 0.74
C PHE A 183 -3.86 5.18 1.68
N THR A 184 -4.15 5.02 2.96
CA THR A 184 -3.13 4.82 3.99
C THR A 184 -3.10 3.39 4.51
N ALA A 185 -4.16 2.63 4.26
CA ALA A 185 -4.28 1.23 4.62
C ALA A 185 -5.29 0.49 3.74
N PHE A 186 -5.08 -0.79 3.55
CA PHE A 186 -5.98 -1.77 2.98
C PHE A 186 -6.20 -2.90 3.97
#